data_4dcea66660be3bcf004db06f3d997029
#
_entry.id   4dcea66660be3bcf004db06f3d997029
#
_cell.length_a   1.000
_cell.length_b   1.000
_cell.length_c   1.000
_cell.angle_alpha   90.00
_cell.angle_beta   90.00
_cell.angle_gamma   90.00
#
_symmetry.space_group_name_H-M   'P 1'
#
loop_
_entity.id
_entity.type
_entity.pdbx_description
1 polymer ?
#
loop_
_entity_poly.entity_id
_entity_poly.type
_entity_poly.pdbx_seq_one_letter_code
_entity_poly.pdbx_strand_id
1 'polypeptide(L)'
;IKKNIAEKNNNKNSDPEFLEKILLDFGVEGKIKKISNGPVVTLNEFEPAPGIKVSKIINLSEDIARNTSSESARIATIPGKNTVGIEIPNLSRENVFLSEIISDEKFSKKDIKLPIALGKSISGTPLIGDLTSMPHLLIAGTTGSGKSVCINTIILSIIYKLSPEQCKFIMIDPKMLELSTYEGIPHLICPVITEAKKAASVLGWVVKEMESRYKLMTKEGVRNIDGYNSKHKLVMPYIVVVVDEMSDLMLVAGKEIENYIQKLSQMARAAGIHIIMATQRPSVDVITGTIKANFPTRISFQVTSKIDSRTILGEQGAEQLLGKGDMLFMSSANRIVRIHAPYVSENEIEKINSFLRSQAEPDYVDEILNFADEKETGENYSDNENKDQLYQSAVELVKTDGKASTSYLQRKLQIGYNRAARIIDMMEEDGIVSKANHVGKREVL
;
A
#
# COMPACT_ATOMS: atom_id res chain seq x y z
N ILE A 1 3.22 -0.51 -30.35
CA ILE A 1 1.83 -0.21 -29.92
C ILE A 1 0.91 -0.89 -30.92
N LYS A 2 0.46 -2.10 -30.64
CA LYS A 2 -0.59 -2.75 -31.43
C LYS A 2 -1.94 -2.32 -30.84
N LYS A 3 -2.63 -1.39 -31.50
CA LYS A 3 -4.07 -1.21 -31.30
C LYS A 3 -4.75 -2.47 -31.81
N ASN A 4 -5.26 -3.31 -30.91
CA ASN A 4 -6.22 -4.34 -31.28
C ASN A 4 -7.50 -3.63 -31.71
N ILE A 5 -7.80 -3.71 -32.98
CA ILE A 5 -9.12 -3.36 -33.54
C ILE A 5 -10.06 -4.46 -33.04
N ALA A 6 -10.88 -4.13 -32.07
CA ALA A 6 -11.90 -5.04 -31.56
C ALA A 6 -12.88 -5.38 -32.67
N GLU A 7 -12.90 -6.64 -33.10
CA GLU A 7 -14.02 -7.21 -33.85
C GLU A 7 -15.29 -7.02 -33.01
N LYS A 8 -16.30 -6.37 -33.60
CA LYS A 8 -17.65 -6.28 -33.03
C LYS A 8 -18.25 -7.69 -32.97
N ASN A 9 -17.89 -8.44 -31.96
CA ASN A 9 -18.62 -9.65 -31.63
C ASN A 9 -20.03 -9.27 -31.15
N ASN A 10 -21.04 -9.71 -31.89
CA ASN A 10 -22.44 -9.68 -31.49
C ASN A 10 -22.61 -10.51 -30.20
N ASN A 11 -22.41 -9.87 -29.06
CA ASN A 11 -22.54 -10.48 -27.74
C ASN A 11 -24.04 -10.52 -27.42
N LYS A 12 -24.68 -11.69 -27.46
CA LYS A 12 -26.08 -11.89 -27.00
C LYS A 12 -26.29 -11.36 -25.57
N ASN A 13 -25.23 -11.31 -24.75
CA ASN A 13 -25.24 -10.78 -23.39
C ASN A 13 -25.32 -9.25 -23.31
N SER A 14 -25.14 -8.55 -24.44
CA SER A 14 -25.31 -7.10 -24.58
C SER A 14 -26.67 -6.70 -25.17
N ASP A 15 -27.56 -7.67 -25.38
CA ASP A 15 -28.90 -7.42 -25.88
C ASP A 15 -29.83 -7.03 -24.72
N PRO A 16 -30.32 -5.77 -24.68
CA PRO A 16 -31.21 -5.30 -23.62
C PRO A 16 -32.48 -6.16 -23.52
N GLU A 17 -33.08 -6.53 -24.64
CA GLU A 17 -34.34 -7.30 -24.67
C GLU A 17 -34.18 -8.69 -24.07
N PHE A 18 -33.01 -9.31 -24.29
CA PHE A 18 -32.73 -10.63 -23.72
C PHE A 18 -32.65 -10.57 -22.19
N LEU A 19 -31.94 -9.55 -21.63
CA LEU A 19 -31.81 -9.40 -20.17
C LEU A 19 -33.14 -8.96 -19.52
N GLU A 20 -33.92 -8.07 -20.18
CA GLU A 20 -35.27 -7.68 -19.72
C GLU A 20 -36.20 -8.89 -19.65
N LYS A 21 -36.12 -9.78 -20.65
CA LYS A 21 -36.92 -11.02 -20.68
C LYS A 21 -36.57 -11.97 -19.53
N ILE A 22 -35.26 -12.17 -19.27
CA ILE A 22 -34.83 -12.99 -18.12
C ILE A 22 -35.36 -12.39 -16.82
N LEU A 23 -35.25 -11.08 -16.59
CA LEU A 23 -35.77 -10.44 -15.39
C LEU A 23 -37.30 -10.59 -15.27
N LEU A 24 -38.04 -10.47 -16.38
CA LEU A 24 -39.47 -10.64 -16.42
C LEU A 24 -39.90 -12.08 -16.05
N ASP A 25 -39.15 -13.09 -16.53
CA ASP A 25 -39.40 -14.51 -16.20
C ASP A 25 -39.31 -14.78 -14.69
N PHE A 26 -38.49 -13.99 -13.98
CA PHE A 26 -38.39 -13.98 -12.50
C PHE A 26 -39.34 -12.99 -11.81
N GLY A 27 -40.30 -12.42 -12.55
CA GLY A 27 -41.27 -11.47 -12.02
C GLY A 27 -40.68 -10.13 -11.61
N VAL A 28 -39.67 -9.67 -12.33
CA VAL A 28 -39.06 -8.34 -12.19
C VAL A 28 -39.31 -7.55 -13.47
N GLU A 29 -40.28 -6.66 -13.42
CA GLU A 29 -40.58 -5.74 -14.52
C GLU A 29 -39.70 -4.53 -14.49
N GLY A 30 -39.29 -4.02 -15.66
CA GLY A 30 -38.48 -2.82 -15.80
C GLY A 30 -37.86 -2.72 -17.18
N LYS A 31 -36.99 -1.72 -17.37
CA LYS A 31 -36.29 -1.46 -18.65
C LYS A 31 -34.82 -1.12 -18.47
N ILE A 32 -34.03 -1.55 -19.42
CA ILE A 32 -32.63 -1.14 -19.49
C ILE A 32 -32.55 0.24 -20.13
N LYS A 33 -32.06 1.22 -19.37
CA LYS A 33 -31.94 2.62 -19.81
C LYS A 33 -30.62 2.92 -20.50
N LYS A 34 -29.56 2.21 -20.11
CA LYS A 34 -28.22 2.45 -20.64
C LYS A 34 -27.38 1.18 -20.57
N ILE A 35 -26.56 0.98 -21.60
CA ILE A 35 -25.52 -0.05 -21.64
C ILE A 35 -24.18 0.63 -21.77
N SER A 36 -23.22 0.22 -20.94
CA SER A 36 -21.83 0.71 -20.97
C SER A 36 -20.91 -0.49 -21.11
N ASN A 37 -20.29 -0.63 -22.28
CA ASN A 37 -19.32 -1.69 -22.54
C ASN A 37 -17.96 -1.27 -22.01
N GLY A 38 -17.42 -2.07 -21.09
CA GLY A 38 -16.10 -1.88 -20.52
C GLY A 38 -15.09 -2.92 -21.01
N PRO A 39 -13.83 -2.85 -20.56
CA PRO A 39 -12.79 -3.78 -20.97
C PRO A 39 -13.02 -5.22 -20.44
N VAL A 40 -13.68 -5.37 -19.32
CA VAL A 40 -13.84 -6.67 -18.63
C VAL A 40 -15.31 -7.05 -18.45
N VAL A 41 -16.18 -6.09 -18.17
CA VAL A 41 -17.61 -6.30 -17.94
C VAL A 41 -18.44 -5.29 -18.74
N THR A 42 -19.67 -5.67 -19.05
CA THR A 42 -20.71 -4.80 -19.60
C THR A 42 -21.67 -4.43 -18.45
N LEU A 43 -21.87 -3.13 -18.23
CA LEU A 43 -22.82 -2.59 -17.25
C LEU A 43 -24.14 -2.27 -17.93
N ASN A 44 -25.21 -2.92 -17.48
CA ASN A 44 -26.59 -2.65 -17.87
C ASN A 44 -27.29 -1.88 -16.76
N GLU A 45 -27.68 -0.63 -17.00
CA GLU A 45 -28.43 0.19 -16.05
C GLU A 45 -29.92 -0.12 -16.19
N PHE A 46 -30.46 -0.92 -15.27
CA PHE A 46 -31.84 -1.37 -15.26
C PHE A 46 -32.69 -0.50 -14.35
N GLU A 47 -33.80 0.04 -14.86
CA GLU A 47 -34.80 0.78 -14.08
C GLU A 47 -35.96 -0.18 -13.77
N PRO A 48 -36.11 -0.63 -12.52
CA PRO A 48 -37.22 -1.48 -12.13
C PRO A 48 -38.54 -0.69 -12.12
N ALA A 49 -39.63 -1.39 -12.38
CA ALA A 49 -40.98 -0.83 -12.24
C ALA A 49 -41.26 -0.42 -10.77
N PRO A 50 -42.13 0.58 -10.56
CA PRO A 50 -42.48 1.04 -9.21
C PRO A 50 -42.98 -0.13 -8.33
N GLY A 51 -42.50 -0.18 -7.07
CA GLY A 51 -42.90 -1.22 -6.10
C GLY A 51 -41.98 -2.44 -6.08
N ILE A 52 -41.04 -2.60 -7.00
CA ILE A 52 -40.11 -3.72 -6.99
C ILE A 52 -38.95 -3.39 -6.00
N LYS A 53 -38.73 -4.29 -5.03
CA LYS A 53 -37.64 -4.17 -4.06
C LYS A 53 -36.30 -4.48 -4.72
N VAL A 54 -35.32 -3.62 -4.54
CA VAL A 54 -33.95 -3.81 -5.06
C VAL A 54 -33.34 -5.12 -4.55
N SER A 55 -33.60 -5.51 -3.30
CA SER A 55 -33.11 -6.78 -2.74
C SER A 55 -33.58 -8.00 -3.52
N LYS A 56 -34.81 -7.97 -4.13
CA LYS A 56 -35.29 -9.03 -5.00
C LYS A 56 -34.39 -9.16 -6.23
N ILE A 57 -33.98 -8.05 -6.81
CA ILE A 57 -33.13 -8.04 -8.01
C ILE A 57 -31.71 -8.53 -7.66
N ILE A 58 -31.14 -8.05 -6.56
CA ILE A 58 -29.79 -8.44 -6.11
C ILE A 58 -29.70 -9.96 -5.89
N ASN A 59 -30.76 -10.57 -5.35
CA ASN A 59 -30.78 -12.01 -5.10
C ASN A 59 -30.83 -12.85 -6.38
N LEU A 60 -31.13 -12.27 -7.54
CA LEU A 60 -31.15 -12.95 -8.84
C LEU A 60 -29.79 -13.04 -9.52
N SER A 61 -28.70 -12.62 -8.87
CA SER A 61 -27.35 -12.58 -9.47
C SER A 61 -26.93 -13.95 -10.02
N GLU A 62 -27.15 -15.03 -9.29
CA GLU A 62 -26.81 -16.40 -9.70
C GLU A 62 -27.70 -16.88 -10.84
N ASP A 63 -29.00 -16.56 -10.81
CA ASP A 63 -29.94 -16.89 -11.86
C ASP A 63 -29.66 -16.15 -13.17
N ILE A 64 -29.28 -14.88 -13.08
CA ILE A 64 -28.87 -14.09 -14.25
C ILE A 64 -27.56 -14.64 -14.83
N ALA A 65 -26.58 -14.97 -14.00
CA ALA A 65 -25.33 -15.58 -14.45
C ALA A 65 -25.57 -16.87 -15.22
N ARG A 66 -26.43 -17.74 -14.67
CA ARG A 66 -26.83 -19.02 -15.33
C ARG A 66 -27.52 -18.78 -16.66
N ASN A 67 -28.52 -17.88 -16.72
CA ASN A 67 -29.31 -17.65 -17.95
C ASN A 67 -28.50 -16.91 -19.03
N THR A 68 -27.49 -16.15 -18.65
CA THR A 68 -26.55 -15.48 -19.57
C THR A 68 -25.32 -16.34 -19.90
N SER A 69 -25.22 -17.55 -19.35
CA SER A 69 -24.05 -18.44 -19.47
C SER A 69 -22.75 -17.74 -19.08
N SER A 70 -22.82 -16.89 -18.08
CA SER A 70 -21.68 -16.12 -17.55
C SER A 70 -21.12 -16.76 -16.29
N GLU A 71 -19.81 -16.57 -16.02
CA GLU A 71 -19.15 -17.09 -14.79
C GLU A 71 -19.77 -16.51 -13.51
N SER A 72 -20.19 -15.24 -13.56
CA SER A 72 -20.88 -14.54 -12.48
C SER A 72 -21.69 -13.38 -13.05
N ALA A 73 -22.61 -12.85 -12.26
CA ALA A 73 -23.24 -11.55 -12.51
C ALA A 73 -23.22 -10.76 -11.20
N ARG A 74 -22.84 -9.49 -11.24
CA ARG A 74 -22.88 -8.64 -10.06
C ARG A 74 -23.99 -7.61 -10.22
N ILE A 75 -24.79 -7.46 -9.18
CA ILE A 75 -25.90 -6.50 -9.17
C ILE A 75 -25.66 -5.51 -8.02
N ALA A 76 -25.63 -4.23 -8.34
CA ALA A 76 -25.38 -3.17 -7.37
C ALA A 76 -26.27 -1.95 -7.64
N THR A 77 -26.61 -1.23 -6.58
CA THR A 77 -27.28 0.08 -6.71
C THR A 77 -26.29 1.11 -7.26
N ILE A 78 -26.78 2.02 -8.12
CA ILE A 78 -25.96 3.12 -8.65
C ILE A 78 -26.29 4.36 -7.81
N PRO A 79 -25.32 4.92 -7.05
CA PRO A 79 -25.56 6.08 -6.21
C PRO A 79 -26.10 7.26 -7.00
N GLY A 80 -27.19 7.88 -6.50
CA GLY A 80 -27.81 9.05 -7.12
C GLY A 80 -28.69 8.75 -8.34
N LYS A 81 -28.97 7.46 -8.64
CA LYS A 81 -29.88 7.04 -9.69
C LYS A 81 -30.96 6.12 -9.15
N ASN A 82 -32.10 6.08 -9.86
CA ASN A 82 -33.19 5.12 -9.61
C ASN A 82 -32.97 3.79 -10.33
N THR A 83 -31.81 3.59 -10.94
CA THR A 83 -31.43 2.37 -11.68
C THR A 83 -30.54 1.47 -10.83
N VAL A 84 -30.60 0.19 -11.14
CA VAL A 84 -29.72 -0.87 -10.61
C VAL A 84 -28.75 -1.28 -11.70
N GLY A 85 -27.47 -1.34 -11.37
CA GLY A 85 -26.45 -1.81 -12.30
C GLY A 85 -26.36 -3.32 -12.30
N ILE A 86 -26.53 -3.93 -13.47
CA ILE A 86 -26.32 -5.37 -13.71
C ILE A 86 -25.05 -5.50 -14.55
N GLU A 87 -24.00 -6.03 -13.93
CA GLU A 87 -22.68 -6.18 -14.51
C GLU A 87 -22.48 -7.63 -14.96
N ILE A 88 -22.29 -7.81 -16.26
CA ILE A 88 -22.12 -9.13 -16.90
C ILE A 88 -20.74 -9.20 -17.51
N PRO A 89 -19.95 -10.26 -17.26
CA PRO A 89 -18.63 -10.45 -17.85
C PRO A 89 -18.66 -10.48 -19.37
N ASN A 90 -17.66 -9.83 -19.99
CA ASN A 90 -17.45 -9.94 -21.43
C ASN A 90 -16.90 -11.33 -21.78
N LEU A 91 -17.24 -11.85 -22.94
CA LEU A 91 -16.71 -13.11 -23.46
C LEU A 91 -15.20 -13.04 -23.69
N SER A 92 -14.72 -11.90 -24.19
CA SER A 92 -13.29 -11.59 -24.30
C SER A 92 -12.97 -10.44 -23.35
N ARG A 93 -12.03 -10.66 -22.43
CA ARG A 93 -11.60 -9.65 -21.46
C ARG A 93 -10.30 -9.01 -21.94
N GLU A 94 -10.26 -7.70 -21.93
CA GLU A 94 -9.08 -6.93 -22.27
C GLU A 94 -8.20 -6.74 -21.02
N ASN A 95 -6.89 -6.84 -21.22
CA ASN A 95 -5.94 -6.48 -20.18
C ASN A 95 -5.84 -4.95 -20.05
N VAL A 96 -5.84 -4.45 -18.84
CA VAL A 96 -5.54 -3.05 -18.52
C VAL A 96 -4.05 -2.97 -18.23
N PHE A 97 -3.26 -2.29 -19.05
CA PHE A 97 -1.82 -2.19 -18.83
C PHE A 97 -1.47 -0.96 -17.97
N LEU A 98 -0.45 -1.11 -17.10
CA LEU A 98 0.04 0.00 -16.27
C LEU A 98 0.44 1.20 -17.11
N SER A 99 1.08 0.97 -18.26
CA SER A 99 1.51 2.03 -19.19
C SER A 99 0.35 2.92 -19.66
N GLU A 100 -0.85 2.38 -19.82
CA GLU A 100 -2.02 3.15 -20.24
C GLU A 100 -2.47 4.15 -19.16
N ILE A 101 -2.31 3.77 -17.90
CA ILE A 101 -2.74 4.60 -16.76
C ILE A 101 -1.71 5.69 -16.47
N ILE A 102 -0.41 5.34 -16.45
CA ILE A 102 0.67 6.31 -16.19
C ILE A 102 0.87 7.31 -17.32
N SER A 103 0.45 6.97 -18.54
CA SER A 103 0.49 7.88 -19.69
C SER A 103 -0.69 8.86 -19.75
N ASP A 104 -1.70 8.70 -18.89
CA ASP A 104 -2.83 9.64 -18.82
C ASP A 104 -2.37 10.99 -18.25
N GLU A 105 -2.86 12.10 -18.83
CA GLU A 105 -2.50 13.46 -18.38
C GLU A 105 -2.78 13.71 -16.90
N LYS A 106 -3.80 13.04 -16.34
CA LYS A 106 -4.14 13.15 -14.93
C LYS A 106 -3.03 12.63 -14.03
N PHE A 107 -2.26 11.61 -14.47
CA PHE A 107 -1.15 11.06 -13.69
C PHE A 107 -0.02 12.07 -13.50
N SER A 108 0.19 12.93 -14.49
CA SER A 108 1.25 13.95 -14.47
C SER A 108 0.87 15.23 -13.73
N LYS A 109 -0.38 15.37 -13.27
CA LYS A 109 -0.83 16.57 -12.55
C LYS A 109 -0.01 16.83 -11.30
N LYS A 110 0.33 18.11 -11.08
CA LYS A 110 1.12 18.55 -9.90
C LYS A 110 0.37 18.43 -8.57
N ASP A 111 -0.96 18.42 -8.62
CA ASP A 111 -1.81 18.34 -7.43
C ASP A 111 -1.79 16.95 -6.78
N ILE A 112 -1.41 15.91 -7.54
CA ILE A 112 -1.29 14.54 -7.05
C ILE A 112 0.16 14.30 -6.60
N LYS A 113 0.34 14.10 -5.30
CA LYS A 113 1.66 14.00 -4.66
C LYS A 113 2.23 12.60 -4.68
N LEU A 114 1.43 11.62 -4.28
CA LEU A 114 1.76 10.19 -4.33
C LEU A 114 0.79 9.48 -5.29
N PRO A 115 0.96 9.61 -6.61
CA PRO A 115 0.04 9.03 -7.59
C PRO A 115 0.11 7.52 -7.56
N ILE A 116 -1.06 6.88 -7.55
CA ILE A 116 -1.20 5.45 -7.71
C ILE A 116 -2.14 5.14 -8.88
N ALA A 117 -1.72 4.26 -9.76
CA ALA A 117 -2.51 3.76 -10.86
C ALA A 117 -3.52 2.74 -10.31
N LEU A 118 -4.76 3.15 -10.10
CA LEU A 118 -5.82 2.24 -9.62
C LEU A 118 -6.33 1.33 -10.74
N GLY A 119 -6.34 1.78 -11.99
CA GLY A 119 -6.79 1.00 -13.13
C GLY A 119 -7.82 1.71 -13.98
N LYS A 120 -8.78 0.96 -14.52
CA LYS A 120 -9.90 1.48 -15.31
C LYS A 120 -11.23 1.21 -14.64
N SER A 121 -12.14 2.17 -14.74
CA SER A 121 -13.54 1.99 -14.36
C SER A 121 -14.24 0.98 -15.28
N ILE A 122 -15.46 0.58 -14.94
CA ILE A 122 -16.28 -0.27 -15.80
C ILE A 122 -16.42 0.32 -17.20
N SER A 123 -16.47 1.64 -17.35
CA SER A 123 -16.57 2.32 -18.66
C SER A 123 -15.23 2.48 -19.39
N GLY A 124 -14.13 1.91 -18.87
CA GLY A 124 -12.80 2.00 -19.47
C GLY A 124 -12.04 3.30 -19.19
N THR A 125 -12.58 4.19 -18.33
CA THR A 125 -11.91 5.45 -17.97
C THR A 125 -10.76 5.20 -17.00
N PRO A 126 -9.54 5.71 -17.25
CA PRO A 126 -8.42 5.62 -16.31
C PRO A 126 -8.74 6.28 -14.96
N LEU A 127 -8.41 5.58 -13.88
CA LEU A 127 -8.58 6.03 -12.50
C LEU A 127 -7.21 6.09 -11.82
N ILE A 128 -6.88 7.27 -11.34
CA ILE A 128 -5.64 7.57 -10.63
C ILE A 128 -6.02 8.05 -9.25
N GLY A 129 -5.41 7.46 -8.24
CA GLY A 129 -5.54 7.87 -6.85
C GLY A 129 -4.34 8.70 -6.40
N ASP A 130 -4.51 9.39 -5.27
CA ASP A 130 -3.41 10.00 -4.52
C ASP A 130 -3.35 9.35 -3.14
N LEU A 131 -2.26 8.66 -2.83
CA LEU A 131 -2.09 7.98 -1.55
C LEU A 131 -2.12 8.97 -0.38
N THR A 132 -1.76 10.24 -0.58
CA THR A 132 -1.85 11.27 0.47
C THR A 132 -3.29 11.58 0.87
N SER A 133 -4.25 11.37 -0.03
CA SER A 133 -5.70 11.49 0.24
C SER A 133 -6.30 10.21 0.84
N MET A 134 -5.57 9.09 0.69
CA MET A 134 -5.93 7.74 1.18
C MET A 134 -4.79 7.21 2.08
N PRO A 135 -4.50 7.86 3.21
CA PRO A 135 -3.21 7.73 3.90
C PRO A 135 -2.88 6.29 4.32
N HIS A 136 -3.90 5.48 4.53
CA HIS A 136 -3.76 4.08 4.89
C HIS A 136 -4.70 3.26 4.03
N LEU A 137 -4.13 2.34 3.25
CA LEU A 137 -4.82 1.52 2.28
C LEU A 137 -4.76 0.05 2.69
N LEU A 138 -5.91 -0.59 2.83
CA LEU A 138 -6.03 -2.03 3.04
C LEU A 138 -6.36 -2.72 1.73
N ILE A 139 -5.60 -3.78 1.39
CA ILE A 139 -5.81 -4.58 0.18
C ILE A 139 -6.01 -6.03 0.59
N ALA A 140 -7.12 -6.64 0.19
CA ALA A 140 -7.38 -8.03 0.52
C ALA A 140 -7.89 -8.81 -0.70
N GLY A 141 -7.63 -10.12 -0.73
CA GLY A 141 -8.07 -11.01 -1.79
C GLY A 141 -7.33 -12.33 -1.78
N THR A 142 -7.94 -13.36 -2.38
CA THR A 142 -7.34 -14.70 -2.46
C THR A 142 -6.12 -14.76 -3.38
N THR A 143 -5.37 -15.83 -3.28
CA THR A 143 -4.25 -16.11 -4.20
C THR A 143 -4.76 -16.15 -5.65
N GLY A 144 -4.01 -15.51 -6.57
CA GLY A 144 -4.40 -15.44 -7.99
C GLY A 144 -5.47 -14.41 -8.32
N SER A 145 -6.04 -13.70 -7.34
CA SER A 145 -7.06 -12.67 -7.59
C SER A 145 -6.50 -11.38 -8.23
N GLY A 146 -5.18 -11.16 -8.16
CA GLY A 146 -4.50 -9.97 -8.68
C GLY A 146 -3.97 -9.03 -7.60
N LYS A 147 -4.04 -9.41 -6.31
CA LYS A 147 -3.56 -8.62 -5.17
C LYS A 147 -2.09 -8.19 -5.32
N SER A 148 -1.20 -9.15 -5.54
CA SER A 148 0.25 -8.89 -5.65
C SER A 148 0.60 -8.02 -6.85
N VAL A 149 -0.05 -8.25 -7.99
CA VAL A 149 0.14 -7.41 -9.18
C VAL A 149 -0.29 -5.96 -8.90
N CYS A 150 -1.41 -5.76 -8.18
CA CYS A 150 -1.85 -4.42 -7.79
C CYS A 150 -0.86 -3.72 -6.85
N ILE A 151 -0.31 -4.42 -5.86
CA ILE A 151 0.72 -3.86 -4.97
C ILE A 151 1.93 -3.42 -5.79
N ASN A 152 2.40 -4.25 -6.71
CA ASN A 152 3.49 -3.92 -7.62
C ASN A 152 3.16 -2.70 -8.48
N THR A 153 1.95 -2.60 -9.05
CA THR A 153 1.57 -1.43 -9.86
C THR A 153 1.48 -0.14 -9.03
N ILE A 154 1.09 -0.21 -7.76
CA ILE A 154 1.10 0.92 -6.84
C ILE A 154 2.55 1.37 -6.55
N ILE A 155 3.44 0.44 -6.21
CA ILE A 155 4.86 0.73 -5.97
C ILE A 155 5.49 1.35 -7.20
N LEU A 156 5.32 0.74 -8.37
CA LEU A 156 5.88 1.24 -9.63
C LEU A 156 5.31 2.61 -10.02
N SER A 157 4.03 2.87 -9.73
CA SER A 157 3.42 4.19 -9.97
C SER A 157 4.14 5.30 -9.18
N ILE A 158 4.47 5.04 -7.93
CA ILE A 158 5.17 5.99 -7.06
C ILE A 158 6.61 6.16 -7.53
N ILE A 159 7.33 5.07 -7.78
CA ILE A 159 8.73 5.10 -8.26
C ILE A 159 8.85 5.80 -9.63
N TYR A 160 7.86 5.63 -10.51
CA TYR A 160 7.84 6.29 -11.81
C TYR A 160 7.76 7.82 -11.69
N LYS A 161 7.09 8.32 -10.67
CA LYS A 161 6.84 9.76 -10.47
C LYS A 161 7.86 10.44 -9.56
N LEU A 162 8.36 9.75 -8.54
CA LEU A 162 9.13 10.33 -7.45
C LEU A 162 10.53 9.71 -7.35
N SER A 163 11.52 10.57 -7.13
CA SER A 163 12.89 10.15 -6.88
C SER A 163 13.07 9.63 -5.43
N PRO A 164 14.20 8.95 -5.13
CA PRO A 164 14.51 8.46 -3.78
C PRO A 164 14.59 9.58 -2.71
N GLU A 165 14.88 10.81 -3.11
CA GLU A 165 14.91 11.97 -2.20
C GLU A 165 13.49 12.46 -1.87
N GLN A 166 12.51 12.13 -2.71
CA GLN A 166 11.11 12.57 -2.53
C GLN A 166 10.25 11.50 -1.85
N CYS A 167 10.55 10.22 -2.06
CA CYS A 167 9.81 9.11 -1.49
C CYS A 167 10.73 7.92 -1.17
N LYS A 168 10.58 7.40 0.02
CA LYS A 168 11.28 6.20 0.51
C LYS A 168 10.28 5.11 0.85
N PHE A 169 10.72 3.85 0.74
CA PHE A 169 9.91 2.68 1.08
C PHE A 169 10.49 1.90 2.26
N ILE A 170 9.59 1.36 3.06
CA ILE A 170 9.82 0.24 3.97
C ILE A 170 8.97 -0.91 3.46
N MET A 171 9.58 -2.03 3.14
CA MET A 171 8.89 -3.19 2.59
C MET A 171 8.99 -4.37 3.55
N ILE A 172 7.84 -4.98 3.84
CA ILE A 172 7.70 -6.11 4.76
C ILE A 172 7.07 -7.27 4.01
N ASP A 173 7.84 -8.34 3.80
CA ASP A 173 7.46 -9.52 3.06
C ASP A 173 7.83 -10.79 3.84
N PRO A 174 6.98 -11.24 4.77
CA PRO A 174 7.26 -12.42 5.59
C PRO A 174 7.42 -13.72 4.78
N LYS A 175 6.89 -13.74 3.57
CA LYS A 175 6.94 -14.92 2.69
C LYS A 175 8.11 -14.92 1.70
N MET A 176 8.83 -13.82 1.56
CA MET A 176 9.95 -13.63 0.60
C MET A 176 9.56 -13.89 -0.87
N LEU A 177 8.32 -13.60 -1.27
CA LEU A 177 7.81 -13.97 -2.59
C LEU A 177 7.53 -12.77 -3.49
N GLU A 178 7.03 -11.66 -2.93
CA GLU A 178 6.42 -10.60 -3.71
C GLU A 178 7.27 -9.32 -3.71
N LEU A 179 7.76 -8.88 -2.55
CA LEU A 179 8.49 -7.62 -2.40
C LEU A 179 10.00 -7.78 -2.43
N SER A 180 10.51 -8.99 -2.28
CA SER A 180 11.96 -9.28 -2.32
C SER A 180 12.62 -8.92 -3.65
N THR A 181 11.83 -8.83 -4.74
CA THR A 181 12.31 -8.36 -6.05
C THR A 181 12.80 -6.91 -6.02
N TYR A 182 12.35 -6.10 -5.05
CA TYR A 182 12.76 -4.70 -4.87
C TYR A 182 14.01 -4.51 -4.03
N GLU A 183 14.60 -5.61 -3.51
CA GLU A 183 15.83 -5.49 -2.70
C GLU A 183 16.93 -4.72 -3.46
N GLY A 184 17.56 -3.79 -2.77
CA GLY A 184 18.66 -3.00 -3.31
C GLY A 184 18.27 -1.81 -4.21
N ILE A 185 17.00 -1.47 -4.38
CA ILE A 185 16.63 -0.23 -5.10
C ILE A 185 16.90 1.01 -4.24
N PRO A 186 17.28 2.15 -4.82
CA PRO A 186 17.64 3.36 -4.07
C PRO A 186 16.51 3.98 -3.25
N HIS A 187 15.27 3.60 -3.51
CA HIS A 187 14.11 4.07 -2.74
C HIS A 187 13.94 3.37 -1.39
N LEU A 188 14.62 2.25 -1.13
CA LEU A 188 14.54 1.57 0.16
C LEU A 188 15.31 2.34 1.24
N ILE A 189 14.71 2.44 2.44
CA ILE A 189 15.33 3.04 3.63
C ILE A 189 15.97 1.99 4.55
N CYS A 190 15.60 0.72 4.39
CA CYS A 190 16.19 -0.45 5.01
C CYS A 190 16.02 -1.66 4.06
N PRO A 191 16.77 -2.76 4.24
CA PRO A 191 16.52 -4.01 3.52
C PRO A 191 15.07 -4.48 3.66
N VAL A 192 14.58 -5.30 2.73
CA VAL A 192 13.25 -5.88 2.81
C VAL A 192 13.15 -6.75 4.06
N ILE A 193 12.19 -6.46 4.92
CA ILE A 193 12.00 -7.14 6.22
C ILE A 193 11.23 -8.43 6.00
N THR A 194 11.83 -9.55 6.36
CA THR A 194 11.25 -10.88 6.16
C THR A 194 10.81 -11.56 7.46
N GLU A 195 11.28 -11.08 8.61
CA GLU A 195 10.94 -11.62 9.91
C GLU A 195 9.78 -10.84 10.55
N ALA A 196 8.71 -11.56 10.94
CA ALA A 196 7.51 -10.94 11.51
C ALA A 196 7.78 -10.16 12.83
N LYS A 197 8.71 -10.65 13.66
CA LYS A 197 9.10 -9.93 14.89
C LYS A 197 9.80 -8.62 14.58
N LYS A 198 10.75 -8.64 13.65
CA LYS A 198 11.45 -7.43 13.20
C LYS A 198 10.49 -6.43 12.55
N ALA A 199 9.47 -6.93 11.83
CA ALA A 199 8.43 -6.08 11.25
C ALA A 199 7.68 -5.27 12.31
N ALA A 200 7.32 -5.86 13.46
CA ALA A 200 6.68 -5.13 14.55
C ALA A 200 7.60 -4.03 15.11
N SER A 201 8.88 -4.33 15.30
CA SER A 201 9.88 -3.35 15.76
C SER A 201 10.08 -2.22 14.75
N VAL A 202 10.13 -2.53 13.46
CA VAL A 202 10.21 -1.52 12.38
C VAL A 202 8.99 -0.60 12.39
N LEU A 203 7.77 -1.11 12.59
CA LEU A 203 6.58 -0.26 12.77
C LEU A 203 6.71 0.64 14.01
N GLY A 204 7.33 0.16 15.09
CA GLY A 204 7.68 0.97 16.25
C GLY A 204 8.65 2.10 15.91
N TRP A 205 9.66 1.83 15.10
CA TRP A 205 10.55 2.86 14.58
C TRP A 205 9.82 3.89 13.73
N VAL A 206 8.87 3.46 12.86
CA VAL A 206 8.05 4.38 12.07
C VAL A 206 7.24 5.34 12.95
N VAL A 207 6.74 4.86 14.11
CA VAL A 207 6.08 5.73 15.10
C VAL A 207 7.07 6.76 15.66
N LYS A 208 8.28 6.35 16.03
CA LYS A 208 9.34 7.25 16.53
C LYS A 208 9.73 8.29 15.48
N GLU A 209 9.89 7.88 14.23
CA GLU A 209 10.18 8.78 13.10
C GLU A 209 9.04 9.79 12.90
N MET A 210 7.79 9.35 12.95
CA MET A 210 6.63 10.24 12.91
C MET A 210 6.69 11.30 14.01
N GLU A 211 6.96 10.91 15.24
CA GLU A 211 7.08 11.83 16.39
C GLU A 211 8.25 12.82 16.21
N SER A 212 9.38 12.35 15.66
CA SER A 212 10.53 13.18 15.34
C SER A 212 10.18 14.24 14.28
N ARG A 213 9.48 13.83 13.21
CA ARG A 213 8.99 14.76 12.18
C ARG A 213 8.06 15.82 12.75
N TYR A 214 7.17 15.44 13.67
CA TYR A 214 6.31 16.42 14.36
C TYR A 214 7.10 17.44 15.16
N LYS A 215 8.16 17.03 15.88
CA LYS A 215 9.04 17.95 16.62
C LYS A 215 9.70 18.95 15.68
N LEU A 216 10.19 18.49 14.52
CA LEU A 216 10.79 19.35 13.51
C LEU A 216 9.76 20.32 12.91
N MET A 217 8.59 19.84 12.53
CA MET A 217 7.50 20.65 11.97
C MET A 217 7.02 21.71 12.97
N THR A 218 6.89 21.35 14.24
CA THR A 218 6.50 22.26 15.32
C THR A 218 7.55 23.37 15.51
N LYS A 219 8.83 23.01 15.50
CA LYS A 219 9.93 23.98 15.58
C LYS A 219 9.91 24.99 14.45
N GLU A 220 9.53 24.57 13.25
CA GLU A 220 9.41 25.42 12.06
C GLU A 220 8.04 26.13 11.96
N GLY A 221 7.11 25.88 12.88
CA GLY A 221 5.78 26.47 12.87
C GLY A 221 4.92 26.04 11.69
N VAL A 222 5.11 24.80 11.19
CA VAL A 222 4.33 24.26 10.07
C VAL A 222 3.47 23.08 10.54
N ARG A 223 2.37 22.79 9.81
CA ARG A 223 1.38 21.79 10.21
C ARG A 223 1.53 20.44 9.52
N ASN A 224 2.29 20.37 8.42
CA ASN A 224 2.44 19.18 7.61
C ASN A 224 3.78 19.19 6.86
N ILE A 225 4.13 18.04 6.30
CA ILE A 225 5.35 17.82 5.54
C ILE A 225 5.50 18.80 4.35
N ASP A 226 4.42 19.18 3.69
CA ASP A 226 4.46 20.08 2.55
C ASP A 226 4.85 21.50 2.99
N GLY A 227 4.28 21.96 4.11
CA GLY A 227 4.67 23.21 4.72
C GLY A 227 6.14 23.23 5.13
N TYR A 228 6.66 22.09 5.64
CA TYR A 228 8.08 21.95 5.95
C TYR A 228 8.93 22.01 4.68
N ASN A 229 8.61 21.18 3.68
CA ASN A 229 9.36 21.09 2.43
C ASN A 229 9.35 22.38 1.62
N SER A 230 8.30 23.22 1.75
CA SER A 230 8.25 24.52 1.08
C SER A 230 9.25 25.53 1.65
N LYS A 231 9.71 25.34 2.88
CA LYS A 231 10.69 26.21 3.55
C LYS A 231 12.14 25.74 3.43
N HIS A 232 12.35 24.48 3.09
CA HIS A 232 13.68 23.85 3.11
C HIS A 232 14.11 23.41 1.70
N LYS A 233 15.41 23.57 1.40
CA LYS A 233 16.01 23.07 0.15
C LYS A 233 16.14 21.56 0.14
N LEU A 234 16.46 20.97 1.30
CA LEU A 234 16.48 19.52 1.52
C LEU A 234 15.06 19.11 1.95
N VAL A 235 14.39 18.41 1.07
CA VAL A 235 13.03 17.93 1.32
C VAL A 235 13.05 16.74 2.29
N MET A 236 12.09 16.69 3.18
CA MET A 236 11.78 15.52 3.98
C MET A 236 11.00 14.54 3.08
N PRO A 237 11.51 13.31 2.83
CA PRO A 237 10.83 12.39 1.92
C PRO A 237 9.52 11.87 2.52
N TYR A 238 8.56 11.56 1.66
CA TYR A 238 7.45 10.69 2.04
C TYR A 238 7.98 9.31 2.40
N ILE A 239 7.35 8.62 3.34
CA ILE A 239 7.64 7.21 3.66
C ILE A 239 6.40 6.39 3.37
N VAL A 240 6.53 5.37 2.54
CA VAL A 240 5.47 4.40 2.25
C VAL A 240 5.87 3.05 2.82
N VAL A 241 5.11 2.60 3.81
CA VAL A 241 5.28 1.26 4.41
C VAL A 241 4.36 0.30 3.67
N VAL A 242 4.93 -0.75 3.08
CA VAL A 242 4.19 -1.78 2.34
C VAL A 242 4.32 -3.11 3.06
N VAL A 243 3.18 -3.72 3.41
CA VAL A 243 3.11 -5.04 4.06
C VAL A 243 2.35 -5.98 3.14
N ASP A 244 3.00 -7.03 2.61
CA ASP A 244 2.36 -7.97 1.69
C ASP A 244 1.38 -8.93 2.38
N GLU A 245 1.72 -9.41 3.58
CA GLU A 245 0.84 -10.34 4.31
C GLU A 245 0.72 -9.98 5.80
N MET A 246 -0.35 -9.24 6.11
CA MET A 246 -0.62 -8.78 7.47
C MET A 246 -0.96 -9.95 8.42
N SER A 247 -1.55 -11.04 7.92
CA SER A 247 -1.94 -12.17 8.78
C SER A 247 -0.76 -12.77 9.53
N ASP A 248 0.42 -12.84 8.90
CA ASP A 248 1.61 -13.42 9.50
C ASP A 248 2.16 -12.51 10.62
N LEU A 249 2.01 -11.19 10.47
CA LEU A 249 2.36 -10.23 11.51
C LEU A 249 1.40 -10.29 12.70
N MET A 250 0.09 -10.38 12.42
CA MET A 250 -0.94 -10.43 13.45
C MET A 250 -0.85 -11.67 14.33
N LEU A 251 -0.41 -12.79 13.77
CA LEU A 251 -0.17 -14.04 14.52
C LEU A 251 0.97 -13.92 15.54
N VAL A 252 2.00 -13.13 15.23
CA VAL A 252 3.22 -13.02 16.05
C VAL A 252 3.11 -11.90 17.08
N ALA A 253 2.61 -10.73 16.67
CA ALA A 253 2.63 -9.52 17.48
C ALA A 253 1.36 -8.66 17.31
N GLY A 254 0.18 -9.30 17.19
CA GLY A 254 -1.07 -8.63 16.80
C GLY A 254 -1.43 -7.39 17.63
N LYS A 255 -1.37 -7.48 18.96
CA LYS A 255 -1.68 -6.34 19.86
C LYS A 255 -0.70 -5.18 19.70
N GLU A 256 0.58 -5.48 19.53
CA GLU A 256 1.61 -4.46 19.36
C GLU A 256 1.43 -3.74 18.01
N ILE A 257 1.18 -4.51 16.96
CA ILE A 257 0.91 -3.98 15.62
C ILE A 257 -0.35 -3.12 15.59
N GLU A 258 -1.45 -3.56 16.22
CA GLU A 258 -2.66 -2.74 16.33
C GLU A 258 -2.39 -1.41 17.04
N ASN A 259 -1.60 -1.41 18.11
CA ASN A 259 -1.22 -0.19 18.83
C ASN A 259 -0.41 0.76 17.94
N TYR A 260 0.56 0.24 17.18
CA TYR A 260 1.33 1.07 16.24
C TYR A 260 0.46 1.63 15.13
N ILE A 261 -0.39 0.80 14.53
CA ILE A 261 -1.34 1.23 13.51
C ILE A 261 -2.27 2.32 14.04
N GLN A 262 -2.79 2.16 15.25
CA GLN A 262 -3.66 3.15 15.86
C GLN A 262 -2.95 4.50 16.04
N LYS A 263 -1.70 4.50 16.51
CA LYS A 263 -0.90 5.73 16.63
C LYS A 263 -0.61 6.37 15.28
N LEU A 264 -0.19 5.56 14.31
CA LEU A 264 0.14 6.04 12.97
C LEU A 264 -1.08 6.60 12.26
N SER A 265 -2.24 5.94 12.34
CA SER A 265 -3.45 6.38 11.64
C SER A 265 -3.95 7.77 12.07
N GLN A 266 -3.67 8.16 13.29
CA GLN A 266 -4.09 9.46 13.82
C GLN A 266 -3.22 10.61 13.31
N MET A 267 -1.93 10.37 13.08
CA MET A 267 -0.96 11.46 12.88
C MET A 267 -0.06 11.29 11.64
N ALA A 268 0.11 10.08 11.11
CA ALA A 268 1.11 9.80 10.07
C ALA A 268 0.88 10.59 8.76
N ARG A 269 -0.37 10.86 8.39
CA ARG A 269 -0.72 11.61 7.18
C ARG A 269 -0.01 12.97 7.11
N ALA A 270 -0.06 13.76 8.17
CA ALA A 270 0.56 15.09 8.18
C ALA A 270 2.11 15.01 8.20
N ALA A 271 2.66 13.93 8.75
CA ALA A 271 4.09 13.64 8.74
C ALA A 271 4.61 13.05 7.41
N GLY A 272 3.72 12.84 6.42
CA GLY A 272 4.07 12.25 5.13
C GLY A 272 4.39 10.76 5.19
N ILE A 273 3.74 10.03 6.10
CA ILE A 273 3.93 8.58 6.28
C ILE A 273 2.61 7.88 5.92
N HIS A 274 2.69 6.88 5.04
CA HIS A 274 1.55 6.17 4.50
C HIS A 274 1.75 4.67 4.61
N ILE A 275 0.67 3.92 4.86
CA ILE A 275 0.74 2.47 5.06
C ILE A 275 -0.16 1.78 4.05
N ILE A 276 0.39 0.81 3.36
CA ILE A 276 -0.34 -0.13 2.50
C ILE A 276 -0.23 -1.49 3.18
N MET A 277 -1.35 -2.01 3.67
CA MET A 277 -1.43 -3.33 4.27
C MET A 277 -2.20 -4.28 3.38
N ALA A 278 -1.62 -5.44 3.11
CA ALA A 278 -2.28 -6.45 2.32
C ALA A 278 -2.43 -7.78 3.09
N THR A 279 -3.44 -8.57 2.69
CA THR A 279 -3.65 -9.92 3.22
C THR A 279 -4.37 -10.82 2.22
N GLN A 280 -3.99 -12.10 2.21
CA GLN A 280 -4.70 -13.16 1.51
C GLN A 280 -5.74 -13.85 2.39
N ARG A 281 -5.75 -13.54 3.71
CA ARG A 281 -6.63 -14.15 4.70
C ARG A 281 -7.56 -13.11 5.32
N PRO A 282 -8.71 -12.80 4.70
CA PRO A 282 -9.61 -11.75 5.17
C PRO A 282 -10.49 -12.22 6.34
N SER A 283 -9.91 -12.84 7.36
CA SER A 283 -10.61 -13.24 8.57
C SER A 283 -10.81 -12.06 9.54
N VAL A 284 -11.76 -12.18 10.45
CA VAL A 284 -12.05 -11.16 11.47
C VAL A 284 -10.91 -11.00 12.49
N ASP A 285 -10.09 -12.04 12.66
CA ASP A 285 -8.92 -12.02 13.54
C ASP A 285 -7.75 -11.23 12.93
N VAL A 286 -7.72 -11.12 11.60
CA VAL A 286 -6.72 -10.36 10.86
C VAL A 286 -7.23 -8.94 10.57
N ILE A 287 -8.43 -8.82 10.01
CA ILE A 287 -9.07 -7.52 9.71
C ILE A 287 -10.00 -7.17 10.89
N THR A 288 -9.41 -6.83 12.02
CA THR A 288 -10.12 -6.50 13.25
C THR A 288 -10.90 -5.18 13.15
N GLY A 289 -11.74 -4.89 14.15
CA GLY A 289 -12.44 -3.62 14.24
C GLY A 289 -11.49 -2.42 14.28
N THR A 290 -10.36 -2.54 14.99
CA THR A 290 -9.31 -1.53 15.07
C THR A 290 -8.69 -1.27 13.69
N ILE A 291 -8.33 -2.32 12.96
CA ILE A 291 -7.79 -2.21 11.60
C ILE A 291 -8.80 -1.52 10.68
N LYS A 292 -10.06 -1.95 10.70
CA LYS A 292 -11.12 -1.35 9.86
C LYS A 292 -11.36 0.13 10.15
N ALA A 293 -11.30 0.54 11.40
CA ALA A 293 -11.45 1.95 11.79
C ALA A 293 -10.30 2.83 11.29
N ASN A 294 -9.11 2.25 11.18
CA ASN A 294 -7.89 2.97 10.83
C ASN A 294 -7.53 2.89 9.33
N PHE A 295 -8.14 1.96 8.58
CA PHE A 295 -8.04 1.83 7.14
C PHE A 295 -9.40 2.07 6.48
N PRO A 296 -9.82 3.33 6.32
CA PRO A 296 -11.12 3.66 5.72
C PRO A 296 -11.15 3.40 4.21
N THR A 297 -10.01 3.47 3.54
CA THR A 297 -9.89 3.13 2.12
C THR A 297 -9.46 1.67 1.98
N ARG A 298 -10.24 0.89 1.23
CA ARG A 298 -10.04 -0.55 1.10
C ARG A 298 -10.21 -1.00 -0.34
N ILE A 299 -9.42 -1.99 -0.71
CA ILE A 299 -9.51 -2.71 -1.97
C ILE A 299 -9.78 -4.17 -1.65
N SER A 300 -10.86 -4.71 -2.21
CA SER A 300 -11.11 -6.14 -2.20
C SER A 300 -11.01 -6.69 -3.61
N PHE A 301 -10.07 -7.59 -3.80
CA PHE A 301 -10.07 -8.50 -4.95
C PHE A 301 -11.05 -9.63 -4.71
N GLN A 302 -11.12 -10.59 -5.64
CA GLN A 302 -11.97 -11.75 -5.50
C GLN A 302 -11.69 -12.49 -4.18
N VAL A 303 -12.76 -12.86 -3.50
CA VAL A 303 -12.76 -13.67 -2.27
C VAL A 303 -13.67 -14.88 -2.44
N THR A 304 -13.55 -15.86 -1.56
CA THR A 304 -14.29 -17.13 -1.68
C THR A 304 -15.71 -17.06 -1.11
N SER A 305 -15.99 -16.13 -0.21
CA SER A 305 -17.27 -16.08 0.48
C SER A 305 -17.85 -14.67 0.64
N LYS A 306 -19.18 -14.60 0.79
CA LYS A 306 -19.90 -13.37 1.16
C LYS A 306 -19.45 -12.84 2.53
N ILE A 307 -19.00 -13.72 3.42
CA ILE A 307 -18.50 -13.36 4.76
C ILE A 307 -17.18 -12.60 4.63
N ASP A 308 -16.26 -13.07 3.78
CA ASP A 308 -14.98 -12.42 3.54
C ASP A 308 -15.18 -11.03 2.92
N SER A 309 -16.10 -10.91 1.95
CA SER A 309 -16.46 -9.61 1.36
C SER A 309 -16.96 -8.63 2.42
N ARG A 310 -17.85 -9.06 3.30
CA ARG A 310 -18.34 -8.23 4.42
C ARG A 310 -17.25 -7.88 5.42
N THR A 311 -16.32 -8.80 5.67
CA THR A 311 -15.21 -8.54 6.57
C THR A 311 -14.32 -7.42 6.05
N ILE A 312 -14.06 -7.38 4.73
CA ILE A 312 -13.23 -6.35 4.11
C ILE A 312 -14.02 -5.05 3.92
N LEU A 313 -15.16 -5.13 3.20
CA LEU A 313 -15.88 -3.96 2.69
C LEU A 313 -17.09 -3.55 3.53
N GLY A 314 -17.56 -4.40 4.43
CA GLY A 314 -18.83 -4.22 5.12
C GLY A 314 -20.06 -4.68 4.29
N GLU A 315 -19.86 -4.97 3.00
CA GLU A 315 -20.91 -5.40 2.06
C GLU A 315 -20.47 -6.65 1.29
N GLN A 316 -21.44 -7.38 0.75
CA GLN A 316 -21.18 -8.48 -0.17
C GLN A 316 -20.89 -7.96 -1.58
N GLY A 317 -20.29 -8.79 -2.43
CA GLY A 317 -20.03 -8.50 -3.85
C GLY A 317 -18.63 -8.83 -4.31
N ALA A 318 -17.63 -8.90 -3.42
CA ALA A 318 -16.29 -9.28 -3.81
C ALA A 318 -16.18 -10.78 -4.16
N GLU A 319 -17.07 -11.62 -3.67
CA GLU A 319 -17.20 -13.03 -4.06
C GLU A 319 -17.67 -13.22 -5.52
N GLN A 320 -18.22 -12.17 -6.13
CA GLN A 320 -18.73 -12.18 -7.52
C GLN A 320 -17.71 -11.63 -8.51
N LEU A 321 -16.53 -11.22 -8.04
CA LEU A 321 -15.44 -10.72 -8.88
C LEU A 321 -14.81 -11.86 -9.69
N LEU A 322 -14.16 -11.49 -10.79
CA LEU A 322 -13.66 -12.41 -11.81
C LEU A 322 -12.18 -12.81 -11.62
N GLY A 323 -11.52 -12.28 -10.57
CA GLY A 323 -10.10 -12.46 -10.40
C GLY A 323 -9.26 -11.67 -11.39
N LYS A 324 -7.95 -11.95 -11.46
CA LYS A 324 -7.00 -11.34 -12.42
C LYS A 324 -7.06 -9.81 -12.47
N GLY A 325 -7.15 -9.15 -11.30
CA GLY A 325 -7.15 -7.69 -11.21
C GLY A 325 -8.54 -7.05 -11.14
N ASP A 326 -9.62 -7.83 -11.22
CA ASP A 326 -10.97 -7.32 -10.99
C ASP A 326 -11.17 -7.06 -9.50
N MET A 327 -11.50 -5.83 -9.10
CA MET A 327 -11.54 -5.41 -7.71
C MET A 327 -12.69 -4.47 -7.38
N LEU A 328 -13.07 -4.43 -6.12
CA LEU A 328 -13.93 -3.40 -5.54
C LEU A 328 -13.08 -2.44 -4.72
N PHE A 329 -13.14 -1.18 -5.06
CA PHE A 329 -12.50 -0.10 -4.34
C PHE A 329 -13.54 0.64 -3.49
N MET A 330 -13.29 0.68 -2.18
CA MET A 330 -14.08 1.46 -1.23
C MET A 330 -13.30 2.70 -0.81
N SER A 331 -13.83 3.87 -1.15
CA SER A 331 -13.28 5.15 -0.69
C SER A 331 -13.58 5.41 0.78
N SER A 332 -12.89 6.37 1.38
CA SER A 332 -13.15 6.83 2.75
C SER A 332 -14.57 7.34 2.99
N ALA A 333 -15.32 7.66 1.93
CA ALA A 333 -16.74 8.03 1.99
C ALA A 333 -17.68 6.81 1.91
N ASN A 334 -17.18 5.59 2.10
CA ASN A 334 -17.91 4.33 2.01
C ASN A 334 -18.61 4.09 0.65
N ARG A 335 -18.07 4.66 -0.42
CA ARG A 335 -18.57 4.40 -1.78
C ARG A 335 -17.75 3.28 -2.39
N ILE A 336 -18.44 2.23 -2.83
CA ILE A 336 -17.82 1.09 -3.49
C ILE A 336 -17.95 1.24 -5.00
N VAL A 337 -16.82 1.13 -5.69
CA VAL A 337 -16.72 1.21 -7.15
C VAL A 337 -15.94 0.00 -7.64
N ARG A 338 -16.41 -0.64 -8.72
CA ARG A 338 -15.67 -1.71 -9.40
C ARG A 338 -14.62 -1.10 -10.31
N ILE A 339 -13.40 -1.59 -10.21
CA ILE A 339 -12.23 -1.14 -10.94
C ILE A 339 -11.49 -2.38 -11.47
N HIS A 340 -10.92 -2.27 -12.66
CA HIS A 340 -10.03 -3.28 -13.21
C HIS A 340 -8.60 -2.79 -13.04
N ALA A 341 -7.88 -3.42 -12.10
CA ALA A 341 -6.51 -3.06 -11.73
C ALA A 341 -5.56 -3.23 -12.92
N PRO A 342 -4.50 -2.41 -13.01
CA PRO A 342 -3.55 -2.54 -14.09
C PRO A 342 -2.66 -3.77 -13.91
N TYR A 343 -2.19 -4.28 -15.04
CA TYR A 343 -1.28 -5.43 -15.12
C TYR A 343 0.13 -4.96 -15.46
N VAL A 344 1.10 -5.57 -14.81
CA VAL A 344 2.53 -5.51 -15.10
C VAL A 344 3.11 -6.91 -14.95
N SER A 345 4.00 -7.32 -15.83
CA SER A 345 4.65 -8.62 -15.75
C SER A 345 5.87 -8.61 -14.83
N GLU A 346 6.23 -9.76 -14.26
CA GLU A 346 7.42 -9.92 -13.44
C GLU A 346 8.71 -9.51 -14.17
N ASN A 347 8.81 -9.84 -15.47
CA ASN A 347 9.94 -9.43 -16.29
C ASN A 347 10.06 -7.90 -16.45
N GLU A 348 8.95 -7.18 -16.49
CA GLU A 348 8.96 -5.72 -16.54
C GLU A 348 9.40 -5.14 -15.20
N ILE A 349 8.91 -5.70 -14.08
CA ILE A 349 9.32 -5.31 -12.73
C ILE A 349 10.83 -5.48 -12.56
N GLU A 350 11.37 -6.66 -12.92
CA GLU A 350 12.80 -6.94 -12.79
C GLU A 350 13.66 -6.02 -13.65
N LYS A 351 13.24 -5.70 -14.89
CA LYS A 351 13.94 -4.73 -15.74
C LYS A 351 13.97 -3.33 -15.11
N ILE A 352 12.86 -2.89 -14.51
CA ILE A 352 12.79 -1.59 -13.84
C ILE A 352 13.69 -1.59 -12.61
N ASN A 353 13.65 -2.65 -11.79
CA ASN A 353 14.47 -2.76 -10.59
C ASN A 353 15.95 -2.82 -10.91
N SER A 354 16.36 -3.58 -11.94
CA SER A 354 17.74 -3.63 -12.43
C SER A 354 18.22 -2.26 -12.92
N PHE A 355 17.36 -1.51 -13.61
CA PHE A 355 17.68 -0.16 -14.03
C PHE A 355 17.87 0.79 -12.84
N LEU A 356 16.99 0.72 -11.82
CA LEU A 356 17.10 1.53 -10.61
C LEU A 356 18.37 1.23 -9.82
N ARG A 357 18.71 -0.05 -9.63
CA ARG A 357 19.96 -0.47 -8.97
C ARG A 357 21.22 0.00 -9.71
N SER A 358 21.15 0.15 -11.03
CA SER A 358 22.28 0.67 -11.82
C SER A 358 22.47 2.18 -11.68
N GLN A 359 21.46 2.91 -11.20
CA GLN A 359 21.53 4.37 -11.03
C GLN A 359 22.16 4.79 -9.69
N ALA A 360 21.79 4.12 -8.60
CA ALA A 360 22.32 4.41 -7.26
C ALA A 360 22.11 3.22 -6.33
N GLU A 361 22.98 3.12 -5.32
CA GLU A 361 22.79 2.20 -4.19
C GLU A 361 21.82 2.79 -3.16
N PRO A 362 21.08 1.94 -2.40
CA PRO A 362 20.22 2.42 -1.33
C PRO A 362 21.04 2.98 -0.17
N ASP A 363 20.56 4.07 0.40
CA ASP A 363 21.10 4.65 1.62
C ASP A 363 20.27 4.15 2.81
N TYR A 364 20.73 3.04 3.39
CA TYR A 364 20.04 2.38 4.50
C TYR A 364 20.27 3.09 5.83
N VAL A 365 19.19 3.24 6.61
CA VAL A 365 19.23 3.78 7.96
C VAL A 365 19.44 2.63 8.96
N ASP A 366 20.66 2.45 9.43
CA ASP A 366 21.07 1.39 10.36
C ASP A 366 20.21 1.36 11.66
N GLU A 367 19.72 2.51 12.10
CA GLU A 367 18.89 2.64 13.30
C GLU A 367 17.62 1.80 13.22
N ILE A 368 17.07 1.57 12.02
CA ILE A 368 15.84 0.77 11.83
C ILE A 368 16.08 -0.69 12.23
N LEU A 369 17.21 -1.25 11.81
CA LEU A 369 17.56 -2.64 12.10
C LEU A 369 17.97 -2.82 13.56
N ASN A 370 18.76 -1.88 14.09
CA ASN A 370 19.17 -1.89 15.49
C ASN A 370 18.01 -1.74 16.45
N PHE A 371 17.01 -0.93 16.14
CA PHE A 371 15.77 -0.81 16.93
C PHE A 371 15.01 -2.13 17.03
N ALA A 372 15.12 -2.97 16.01
CA ALA A 372 14.54 -4.32 16.01
C ALA A 372 15.33 -5.28 16.93
N ASP A 373 16.66 -5.24 16.86
CA ASP A 373 17.54 -6.13 17.63
C ASP A 373 17.53 -5.81 19.13
N GLU A 374 17.42 -4.53 19.52
CA GLU A 374 17.33 -4.09 20.93
C GLU A 374 16.09 -4.60 21.66
N LYS A 375 14.95 -4.69 20.97
CA LYS A 375 13.72 -5.25 21.54
C LYS A 375 13.78 -6.76 21.73
N GLU A 376 14.57 -7.47 20.94
CA GLU A 376 14.72 -8.93 21.07
C GLU A 376 15.64 -9.32 22.23
N THR A 377 16.64 -8.52 22.54
CA THR A 377 17.62 -8.85 23.58
C THR A 377 17.15 -8.56 25.00
N GLY A 378 16.06 -7.81 25.16
CA GLY A 378 15.42 -7.62 26.49
C GLY A 378 16.31 -7.00 27.56
N GLU A 379 17.41 -6.37 27.19
CA GLU A 379 18.36 -5.79 28.15
C GLU A 379 17.86 -4.43 28.68
N ASN A 380 17.16 -4.51 29.81
CA ASN A 380 17.02 -3.40 30.74
C ASN A 380 18.40 -3.06 31.30
N TYR A 381 19.15 -2.18 30.63
CA TYR A 381 20.31 -1.58 31.27
C TYR A 381 19.86 -0.49 32.25
N SER A 382 19.90 -0.84 33.53
CA SER A 382 19.87 0.13 34.61
C SER A 382 21.05 1.11 34.45
N ASP A 383 20.73 2.41 34.58
CA ASP A 383 21.71 3.48 34.74
C ASP A 383 22.73 3.12 35.82
N ASN A 384 23.93 2.79 35.43
CA ASN A 384 25.08 2.81 36.31
C ASN A 384 26.16 3.69 35.69
N GLU A 385 26.42 4.81 36.33
CA GLU A 385 27.56 5.70 36.13
C GLU A 385 28.87 4.94 36.34
N ASN A 386 29.36 4.22 35.36
CA ASN A 386 30.73 3.78 35.30
C ASN A 386 31.26 3.98 33.89
N LYS A 387 32.42 4.71 33.77
CA LYS A 387 33.12 4.87 32.51
C LYS A 387 33.27 3.52 31.83
N ASP A 388 32.75 3.43 30.63
CA ASP A 388 32.75 2.19 29.85
C ASP A 388 34.18 1.64 29.74
N GLN A 389 34.40 0.38 30.09
CA GLN A 389 35.75 -0.23 30.10
C GLN A 389 36.42 -0.19 28.73
N LEU A 390 35.64 -0.06 27.64
CA LEU A 390 36.14 0.04 26.28
C LEU A 390 36.33 1.47 25.79
N TYR A 391 36.03 2.48 26.62
CA TYR A 391 36.10 3.88 26.21
C TYR A 391 37.53 4.30 25.74
N GLN A 392 38.56 3.92 26.50
CA GLN A 392 39.94 4.26 26.14
C GLN A 392 40.38 3.59 24.84
N SER A 393 40.04 2.32 24.65
CA SER A 393 40.32 1.60 23.42
C SER A 393 39.59 2.19 22.22
N ALA A 394 38.33 2.65 22.42
CA ALA A 394 37.56 3.33 21.40
C ALA A 394 38.19 4.68 21.00
N VAL A 395 38.69 5.46 21.97
CA VAL A 395 39.38 6.73 21.71
C VAL A 395 40.64 6.53 20.90
N GLU A 396 41.45 5.52 21.23
CA GLU A 396 42.67 5.17 20.47
C GLU A 396 42.34 4.79 19.03
N LEU A 397 41.30 3.96 18.82
CA LEU A 397 40.87 3.56 17.48
C LEU A 397 40.39 4.74 16.64
N VAL A 398 39.56 5.64 17.24
CA VAL A 398 39.06 6.83 16.55
C VAL A 398 40.16 7.78 16.18
N LYS A 399 41.15 8.02 17.06
CA LYS A 399 42.29 8.86 16.80
C LYS A 399 43.26 8.28 15.76
N THR A 400 43.44 6.96 15.77
CA THR A 400 44.37 6.28 14.86
C THR A 400 43.80 6.20 13.44
N ASP A 401 42.52 5.84 13.30
CA ASP A 401 41.92 5.60 12.00
C ASP A 401 41.18 6.86 11.45
N GLY A 402 41.06 7.93 12.24
CA GLY A 402 40.42 9.20 11.83
C GLY A 402 38.93 9.06 11.51
N LYS A 403 38.26 8.03 12.07
CA LYS A 403 36.87 7.73 11.79
C LYS A 403 36.03 7.74 13.05
N ALA A 404 35.17 8.76 13.17
CA ALA A 404 34.25 8.97 14.32
C ALA A 404 32.82 8.60 13.97
N SER A 405 32.53 7.33 13.71
CA SER A 405 31.16 6.87 13.50
C SER A 405 30.80 5.71 14.42
N THR A 406 29.52 5.67 14.84
CA THR A 406 28.96 4.61 15.69
C THR A 406 29.14 3.24 15.04
N SER A 407 28.85 3.13 13.75
CA SER A 407 29.00 1.90 12.96
C SER A 407 30.47 1.44 12.86
N TYR A 408 31.40 2.38 12.87
CA TYR A 408 32.82 2.04 12.85
C TYR A 408 33.24 1.40 14.17
N LEU A 409 32.90 2.01 15.33
CA LEU A 409 33.19 1.45 16.64
C LEU A 409 32.50 0.12 16.89
N GLN A 410 31.27 -0.03 16.47
CA GLN A 410 30.51 -1.25 16.57
C GLN A 410 31.26 -2.42 15.90
N ARG A 411 31.73 -2.23 14.66
CA ARG A 411 32.46 -3.26 13.91
C ARG A 411 33.84 -3.57 14.49
N LYS A 412 34.55 -2.54 14.94
CA LYS A 412 35.92 -2.72 15.45
C LYS A 412 35.98 -3.31 16.86
N LEU A 413 35.05 -2.92 17.71
CA LEU A 413 34.99 -3.37 19.10
C LEU A 413 34.04 -4.52 19.33
N GLN A 414 33.28 -4.93 18.28
CA GLN A 414 32.27 -6.00 18.34
C GLN A 414 31.22 -5.75 19.46
N ILE A 415 30.76 -4.52 19.60
CA ILE A 415 29.79 -4.06 20.63
C ILE A 415 28.47 -3.68 19.97
N GLY A 416 27.40 -3.70 20.77
CA GLY A 416 26.09 -3.23 20.33
C GLY A 416 26.08 -1.71 20.04
N TYR A 417 25.13 -1.30 19.18
CA TYR A 417 25.01 0.09 18.73
C TYR A 417 24.89 1.10 19.87
N ASN A 418 24.05 0.83 20.88
CA ASN A 418 23.84 1.72 22.01
C ASN A 418 25.11 1.95 22.83
N ARG A 419 25.91 0.91 22.99
CA ARG A 419 27.19 1.03 23.66
C ARG A 419 28.17 1.86 22.83
N ALA A 420 28.22 1.63 21.52
CA ALA A 420 29.04 2.40 20.59
C ALA A 420 28.57 3.87 20.49
N ALA A 421 27.26 4.12 20.46
CA ALA A 421 26.68 5.47 20.47
C ALA A 421 27.03 6.22 21.76
N ARG A 422 26.84 5.59 22.93
CA ARG A 422 27.21 6.17 24.22
C ARG A 422 28.71 6.53 24.28
N ILE A 423 29.56 5.63 23.80
CA ILE A 423 31.02 5.91 23.75
C ILE A 423 31.32 7.11 22.86
N ILE A 424 30.68 7.24 21.70
CA ILE A 424 30.82 8.40 20.82
C ILE A 424 30.28 9.69 21.47
N ASP A 425 29.14 9.62 22.14
CA ASP A 425 28.59 10.79 22.83
C ASP A 425 29.46 11.23 24.00
N MET A 426 30.06 10.31 24.74
CA MET A 426 31.10 10.62 25.73
C MET A 426 32.34 11.24 25.09
N MET A 427 32.77 10.81 23.90
CA MET A 427 33.89 11.44 23.16
C MET A 427 33.53 12.85 22.66
N GLU A 428 32.27 13.11 22.35
CA GLU A 428 31.79 14.46 22.00
C GLU A 428 31.79 15.38 23.24
N GLU A 429 31.35 14.88 24.41
CA GLU A 429 31.44 15.62 25.67
C GLU A 429 32.88 15.90 26.11
N ASP A 430 33.79 14.94 25.90
CA ASP A 430 35.21 15.06 26.19
C ASP A 430 35.98 15.88 25.11
N GLY A 431 35.30 16.34 24.03
CA GLY A 431 35.89 17.15 22.99
C GLY A 431 36.88 16.42 22.07
N ILE A 432 36.76 15.10 21.98
CA ILE A 432 37.59 14.25 21.12
C ILE A 432 37.04 14.22 19.70
N VAL A 433 35.70 14.30 19.57
CA VAL A 433 35.00 14.37 18.29
C VAL A 433 34.06 15.58 18.25
N SER A 434 33.80 16.09 17.05
CA SER A 434 32.88 17.21 16.84
C SER A 434 31.43 16.81 17.07
N LYS A 435 30.55 17.79 17.28
CA LYS A 435 29.11 17.57 17.21
C LYS A 435 28.74 17.03 15.84
N ALA A 436 27.73 16.14 15.82
CA ALA A 436 27.19 15.61 14.58
C ALA A 436 26.75 16.78 13.68
N ASN A 437 27.20 16.79 12.43
CA ASN A 437 26.69 17.71 11.42
C ASN A 437 25.28 17.32 10.94
N HIS A 438 24.68 18.09 10.04
CA HIS A 438 23.32 17.86 9.52
C HIS A 438 23.11 16.49 8.82
N VAL A 439 24.19 15.75 8.57
CA VAL A 439 24.19 14.42 7.93
C VAL A 439 24.56 13.32 8.95
N GLY A 440 24.68 13.67 10.24
CA GLY A 440 25.07 12.72 11.28
C GLY A 440 26.57 12.38 11.31
N LYS A 441 27.41 13.04 10.51
CA LYS A 441 28.87 12.83 10.52
C LYS A 441 29.55 13.68 11.62
N ARG A 442 30.46 13.04 12.35
CA ARG A 442 31.34 13.65 13.31
C ARG A 442 32.80 13.62 12.80
N GLU A 443 33.59 14.60 13.11
CA GLU A 443 35.01 14.68 12.77
C GLU A 443 35.83 14.51 14.02
N VAL A 444 37.02 13.90 13.89
CA VAL A 444 37.98 13.76 15.00
C VAL A 444 38.68 15.10 15.18
N LEU A 445 38.69 15.63 16.40
CA LEU A 445 39.27 16.93 16.75
C LEU A 445 40.73 16.81 17.20
#